data_2437bf557ba3eeb70bbc4bb147eb1114
#
_entry.id   2437bf557ba3eeb70bbc4bb147eb1114
#
_cell.length_a   1.000
_cell.length_b   1.000
_cell.length_c   1.000
_cell.angle_alpha   90.00
_cell.angle_beta   90.00
_cell.angle_gamma   90.00
#
_symmetry.space_group_name_H-M   'P 1'
#
loop_
_entity.id
_entity.type
_entity.pdbx_description
1 polymer ?
#
loop_
_entity_poly.entity_id
_entity_poly.type
_entity_poly.pdbx_seq_one_letter_code
_entity_poly.pdbx_strand_id
1 'polypeptide(L)'
;MSEINLSVNLCGIQLTNPTILASGILGTTKALLKRVAENGAGAVTIKSISVESREGHKNPTVITFEAGMLNAVGYSNPGVDAAAREFTNLQDVGVPVIASVIGTQKEDFVRVVEGLSFQKFSAIEIPLSCPHTPGFGLLAGQGTPQATFDITSAVRKVTKLPIFVKLSPNIPEICMIAKAAEDAGADAITAVNSMGPGMIINIESQKPILSFKAGGVTGDALRPIAVRCVYDLYKAIKIPIIGVGGISTGRHAIEMIMAGASAVGIGTGVYSRGIDVFRKVCEEISQWMQENGFDSIKSIVGAAHD
;
A
#
# COMPACT_ATOMS: atom_id res chain seq x y z
N MET A 1 -30.51 -5.07 -16.74
CA MET A 1 -29.44 -4.12 -16.35
C MET A 1 -28.13 -4.82 -16.66
N SER A 2 -27.19 -4.15 -17.34
CA SER A 2 -25.84 -4.72 -17.59
C SER A 2 -25.13 -4.94 -16.27
N GLU A 3 -24.42 -6.05 -16.15
CA GLU A 3 -23.57 -6.35 -15.00
C GLU A 3 -22.43 -5.33 -14.92
N ILE A 4 -22.23 -4.72 -13.75
CA ILE A 4 -21.16 -3.72 -13.54
C ILE A 4 -19.81 -4.42 -13.58
N ASN A 5 -18.92 -3.96 -14.44
CA ASN A 5 -17.57 -4.51 -14.54
C ASN A 5 -16.61 -3.79 -13.56
N LEU A 6 -16.26 -4.47 -12.47
CA LEU A 6 -15.28 -3.99 -11.49
C LEU A 6 -13.83 -4.40 -11.82
N SER A 7 -13.59 -5.18 -12.87
CA SER A 7 -12.24 -5.66 -13.18
C SER A 7 -11.31 -4.50 -13.57
N VAL A 8 -10.04 -4.66 -13.21
CA VAL A 8 -8.99 -3.69 -13.49
C VAL A 8 -7.76 -4.39 -14.05
N ASN A 9 -7.18 -3.88 -15.13
CA ASN A 9 -5.85 -4.28 -15.56
C ASN A 9 -4.83 -3.30 -14.96
N LEU A 10 -4.04 -3.79 -14.00
CA LEU A 10 -3.00 -3.00 -13.34
C LEU A 10 -1.62 -3.50 -13.82
N CYS A 11 -0.98 -2.77 -14.73
CA CYS A 11 0.35 -3.11 -15.27
C CYS A 11 0.44 -4.54 -15.84
N GLY A 12 -0.60 -5.00 -16.53
CA GLY A 12 -0.69 -6.36 -17.08
C GLY A 12 -1.24 -7.41 -16.12
N ILE A 13 -1.46 -7.05 -14.86
CA ILE A 13 -2.06 -7.93 -13.85
C ILE A 13 -3.57 -7.74 -13.87
N GLN A 14 -4.32 -8.82 -14.13
CA GLN A 14 -5.79 -8.79 -14.08
C GLN A 14 -6.28 -8.93 -12.64
N LEU A 15 -6.99 -7.91 -12.17
CA LEU A 15 -7.70 -7.90 -10.90
C LEU A 15 -9.19 -8.08 -11.16
N THR A 16 -9.85 -8.92 -10.40
CA THR A 16 -11.30 -9.14 -10.49
C THR A 16 -12.10 -7.92 -10.03
N ASN A 17 -11.50 -7.07 -9.19
CA ASN A 17 -12.05 -5.82 -8.68
C ASN A 17 -10.91 -4.89 -8.24
N PRO A 18 -11.16 -3.59 -8.01
CA PRO A 18 -10.11 -2.61 -7.76
C PRO A 18 -9.47 -2.67 -6.37
N THR A 19 -9.92 -3.56 -5.46
CA THR A 19 -9.46 -3.55 -4.07
C THR A 19 -8.22 -4.40 -3.86
N ILE A 20 -7.23 -3.86 -3.14
CA ILE A 20 -5.96 -4.52 -2.82
C ILE A 20 -5.76 -4.49 -1.29
N LEU A 21 -5.38 -5.62 -0.68
CA LEU A 21 -4.87 -5.59 0.69
C LEU A 21 -3.56 -4.79 0.73
N ALA A 22 -3.55 -3.67 1.44
CA ALA A 22 -2.34 -2.86 1.61
C ALA A 22 -1.29 -3.60 2.47
N SER A 23 0.01 -3.38 2.18
CA SER A 23 1.09 -3.93 3.00
C SER A 23 1.01 -3.46 4.46
N GLY A 24 1.45 -4.30 5.39
CA GLY A 24 1.51 -3.97 6.82
C GLY A 24 0.42 -4.58 7.69
N ILE A 25 -0.66 -5.07 7.12
CA ILE A 25 -1.77 -5.73 7.83
C ILE A 25 -2.09 -7.08 7.17
N LEU A 26 -2.38 -8.12 7.96
CA LEU A 26 -2.80 -9.48 7.54
C LEU A 26 -1.90 -10.16 6.48
N GLY A 27 -0.72 -9.63 6.18
CA GLY A 27 0.17 -10.13 5.13
C GLY A 27 1.33 -10.97 5.64
N THR A 28 1.28 -11.51 6.85
CA THR A 28 2.41 -12.22 7.48
C THR A 28 2.51 -13.69 7.08
N THR A 29 1.42 -14.31 6.66
CA THR A 29 1.38 -15.72 6.22
C THR A 29 0.52 -15.91 4.98
N LYS A 30 0.81 -16.96 4.20
CA LYS A 30 0.00 -17.33 3.03
C LYS A 30 -1.45 -17.63 3.42
N ALA A 31 -1.67 -18.28 4.56
CA ALA A 31 -3.01 -18.58 5.05
C ALA A 31 -3.86 -17.32 5.31
N LEU A 32 -3.27 -16.28 5.88
CA LEU A 32 -3.94 -14.99 6.08
C LEU A 32 -4.25 -14.31 4.73
N LEU A 33 -3.32 -14.32 3.78
CA LEU A 33 -3.55 -13.79 2.43
C LEU A 33 -4.72 -14.49 1.73
N LYS A 34 -4.76 -15.83 1.80
CA LYS A 34 -5.86 -16.62 1.26
C LYS A 34 -7.19 -16.24 1.89
N ARG A 35 -7.23 -16.10 3.21
CA ARG A 35 -8.43 -15.65 3.92
C ARG A 35 -8.91 -14.27 3.48
N VAL A 36 -8.00 -13.33 3.20
CA VAL A 36 -8.34 -12.01 2.66
C VAL A 36 -8.90 -12.13 1.25
N ALA A 37 -8.28 -12.93 0.38
CA ALA A 37 -8.74 -13.18 -0.98
C ALA A 37 -10.17 -13.78 -1.00
N GLU A 38 -10.44 -14.78 -0.16
CA GLU A 38 -11.76 -15.39 0.03
C GLU A 38 -12.82 -14.41 0.53
N ASN A 39 -12.41 -13.28 1.10
CA ASN A 39 -13.27 -12.18 1.54
C ASN A 39 -13.35 -11.01 0.54
N GLY A 40 -12.97 -11.25 -0.72
CA GLY A 40 -13.28 -10.39 -1.85
C GLY A 40 -12.19 -9.43 -2.29
N ALA A 41 -10.97 -9.51 -1.76
CA ALA A 41 -9.86 -8.70 -2.27
C ALA A 41 -9.49 -9.10 -3.72
N GLY A 42 -9.28 -8.13 -4.61
CA GLY A 42 -8.83 -8.34 -5.98
C GLY A 42 -7.34 -8.67 -6.08
N ALA A 43 -6.54 -8.22 -5.12
CA ALA A 43 -5.13 -8.61 -4.92
C ALA A 43 -4.74 -8.47 -3.44
N VAL A 44 -3.61 -9.06 -3.06
CA VAL A 44 -3.10 -8.98 -1.69
C VAL A 44 -1.60 -8.66 -1.67
N THR A 45 -1.16 -7.86 -0.67
CA THR A 45 0.24 -7.50 -0.49
C THR A 45 0.77 -8.13 0.80
N ILE A 46 1.94 -8.79 0.73
CA ILE A 46 2.58 -9.37 1.91
C ILE A 46 3.10 -8.28 2.86
N LYS A 47 3.38 -8.67 4.10
CA LYS A 47 4.16 -7.84 5.04
C LYS A 47 5.52 -7.52 4.43
N SER A 48 5.96 -6.26 4.56
CA SER A 48 7.27 -5.85 4.01
C SER A 48 8.41 -6.66 4.60
N ILE A 49 9.26 -7.20 3.71
CA ILE A 49 10.37 -8.10 4.03
C ILE A 49 11.69 -7.36 3.86
N SER A 50 12.59 -7.51 4.84
CA SER A 50 14.00 -7.09 4.79
C SER A 50 14.92 -8.29 4.59
N VAL A 51 16.21 -8.03 4.34
CA VAL A 51 17.22 -9.08 4.21
C VAL A 51 17.25 -9.93 5.48
N GLU A 52 17.51 -9.31 6.61
CA GLU A 52 17.52 -9.96 7.92
C GLU A 52 16.14 -9.83 8.61
N SER A 53 15.85 -10.74 9.54
CA SER A 53 14.67 -10.65 10.40
C SER A 53 14.72 -9.43 11.30
N ARG A 54 13.54 -8.87 11.64
CA ARG A 54 13.40 -7.73 12.54
C ARG A 54 12.31 -8.00 13.57
N GLU A 55 12.61 -7.78 14.83
CA GLU A 55 11.62 -7.89 15.91
C GLU A 55 10.59 -6.74 15.88
N GLY A 56 11.02 -5.55 15.40
CA GLY A 56 10.23 -4.33 15.45
C GLY A 56 10.31 -3.62 16.81
N HIS A 57 9.37 -2.71 17.06
CA HIS A 57 9.32 -1.98 18.33
C HIS A 57 8.59 -2.78 19.41
N LYS A 58 8.84 -2.44 20.69
CA LYS A 58 8.13 -3.01 21.83
C LYS A 58 6.66 -2.56 21.86
N ASN A 59 5.78 -3.38 22.41
CA ASN A 59 4.37 -3.02 22.60
C ASN A 59 4.20 -1.92 23.67
N PRO A 60 3.13 -1.08 23.55
CA PRO A 60 2.14 -1.05 22.49
C PRO A 60 2.68 -0.42 21.19
N THR A 61 2.43 -1.07 20.04
CA THR A 61 2.88 -0.63 18.72
C THR A 61 1.75 -0.09 17.84
N VAL A 62 0.50 -0.34 18.21
CA VAL A 62 -0.70 0.10 17.51
C VAL A 62 -1.74 0.52 18.53
N ILE A 63 -2.37 1.67 18.29
CA ILE A 63 -3.51 2.16 19.08
C ILE A 63 -4.55 2.78 18.14
N THR A 64 -5.79 2.79 18.56
CA THR A 64 -6.90 3.45 17.86
C THR A 64 -7.27 4.77 18.52
N PHE A 65 -7.84 5.67 17.73
CA PHE A 65 -8.48 6.90 18.19
C PHE A 65 -9.71 7.16 17.30
N GLU A 66 -10.48 8.20 17.58
CA GLU A 66 -11.79 8.46 16.96
C GLU A 66 -11.77 8.46 15.41
N ALA A 67 -10.70 8.96 14.81
CA ALA A 67 -10.59 9.12 13.36
C ALA A 67 -9.57 8.16 12.71
N GLY A 68 -9.09 7.12 13.43
CA GLY A 68 -8.16 6.18 12.81
C GLY A 68 -7.28 5.39 13.76
N MET A 69 -6.06 5.15 13.34
CA MET A 69 -5.02 4.41 14.07
C MET A 69 -3.71 5.15 14.07
N LEU A 70 -2.99 5.03 15.18
CA LEU A 70 -1.57 5.41 15.28
C LEU A 70 -0.74 4.14 15.42
N ASN A 71 0.31 3.98 14.60
CA ASN A 71 1.14 2.78 14.62
C ASN A 71 2.63 3.09 14.53
N ALA A 72 3.42 2.29 15.25
CA ALA A 72 4.87 2.26 15.19
C ALA A 72 5.35 0.82 15.34
N VAL A 73 5.14 -0.01 14.31
CA VAL A 73 5.47 -1.44 14.34
C VAL A 73 6.97 -1.68 14.20
N GLY A 74 7.72 -0.79 13.52
CA GLY A 74 9.17 -0.90 13.37
C GLY A 74 9.62 -1.95 12.35
N TYR A 75 8.78 -2.23 11.34
CA TYR A 75 9.05 -3.20 10.28
C TYR A 75 9.34 -4.63 10.79
N SER A 76 8.65 -5.08 11.86
CA SER A 76 8.73 -6.48 12.29
C SER A 76 8.44 -7.42 11.11
N ASN A 77 9.39 -8.32 10.80
CA ASN A 77 9.28 -9.30 9.72
C ASN A 77 10.31 -10.43 9.90
N PRO A 78 10.10 -11.61 9.27
CA PRO A 78 10.93 -12.79 9.50
C PRO A 78 12.24 -12.82 8.69
N GLY A 79 12.51 -11.83 7.83
CA GLY A 79 13.62 -11.84 6.88
C GLY A 79 13.32 -12.65 5.61
N VAL A 80 14.16 -12.47 4.58
CA VAL A 80 13.91 -13.00 3.23
C VAL A 80 13.89 -14.52 3.18
N ASP A 81 14.76 -15.22 3.90
CA ASP A 81 14.83 -16.68 3.86
C ASP A 81 13.59 -17.35 4.44
N ALA A 82 13.07 -16.82 5.55
CA ALA A 82 11.83 -17.32 6.15
C ALA A 82 10.61 -16.97 5.30
N ALA A 83 10.58 -15.77 4.73
CA ALA A 83 9.53 -15.35 3.81
C ALA A 83 9.51 -16.22 2.54
N ALA A 84 10.66 -16.56 1.98
CA ALA A 84 10.75 -17.44 0.81
C ALA A 84 10.17 -18.84 1.08
N ARG A 85 10.31 -19.36 2.30
CA ARG A 85 9.68 -20.64 2.71
C ARG A 85 8.17 -20.51 2.93
N GLU A 86 7.72 -19.42 3.54
CA GLU A 86 6.29 -19.19 3.83
C GLU A 86 5.47 -18.98 2.56
N PHE A 87 5.99 -18.19 1.62
CA PHE A 87 5.24 -17.75 0.43
C PHE A 87 5.47 -18.68 -0.78
N THR A 88 5.48 -19.98 -0.56
CA THR A 88 5.48 -21.00 -1.63
C THR A 88 4.08 -21.25 -2.15
N ASN A 89 3.96 -21.70 -3.43
CA ASN A 89 2.67 -22.04 -4.06
C ASN A 89 1.62 -20.92 -3.92
N LEU A 90 1.99 -19.69 -4.31
CA LEU A 90 1.13 -18.50 -4.19
C LEU A 90 -0.14 -18.57 -5.04
N GLN A 91 -0.20 -19.45 -6.06
CA GLN A 91 -1.43 -19.72 -6.83
C GLN A 91 -2.59 -20.20 -5.93
N ASP A 92 -2.31 -20.82 -4.77
CA ASP A 92 -3.31 -21.28 -3.82
C ASP A 92 -4.06 -20.14 -3.11
N VAL A 93 -3.54 -18.91 -3.20
CA VAL A 93 -4.18 -17.70 -2.65
C VAL A 93 -5.41 -17.31 -3.47
N GLY A 94 -5.41 -17.61 -4.78
CA GLY A 94 -6.55 -17.39 -5.68
C GLY A 94 -6.64 -15.99 -6.28
N VAL A 95 -5.79 -15.05 -5.86
CA VAL A 95 -5.67 -13.70 -6.41
C VAL A 95 -4.19 -13.32 -6.57
N PRO A 96 -3.85 -12.28 -7.37
CA PRO A 96 -2.47 -11.79 -7.47
C PRO A 96 -1.88 -11.43 -6.10
N VAL A 97 -0.62 -11.84 -5.87
CA VAL A 97 0.11 -11.56 -4.64
C VAL A 97 1.29 -10.63 -4.94
N ILE A 98 1.37 -9.52 -4.21
CA ILE A 98 2.39 -8.48 -4.36
C ILE A 98 3.42 -8.66 -3.24
N ALA A 99 4.71 -8.74 -3.60
CA ALA A 99 5.79 -8.77 -2.62
C ALA A 99 6.13 -7.34 -2.18
N SER A 100 6.05 -7.04 -0.88
CA SER A 100 6.52 -5.76 -0.34
C SER A 100 7.93 -5.94 0.21
N VAL A 101 8.88 -5.13 -0.27
CA VAL A 101 10.32 -5.27 0.02
C VAL A 101 10.91 -3.98 0.58
N ILE A 102 11.74 -4.09 1.62
CA ILE A 102 12.37 -2.95 2.27
C ILE A 102 13.87 -3.19 2.46
N GLY A 103 14.62 -2.11 2.53
CA GLY A 103 16.05 -2.12 2.79
C GLY A 103 16.52 -0.81 3.42
N THR A 104 17.75 -0.78 3.89
CA THR A 104 18.43 0.44 4.37
C THR A 104 19.17 1.13 3.23
N GLN A 105 19.65 0.37 2.28
CA GLN A 105 20.36 0.81 1.08
C GLN A 105 19.85 0.04 -0.15
N LYS A 106 20.13 0.50 -1.35
CA LYS A 106 19.62 -0.09 -2.60
C LYS A 106 19.98 -1.56 -2.78
N GLU A 107 21.13 -1.99 -2.31
CA GLU A 107 21.61 -3.36 -2.36
C GLU A 107 20.73 -4.33 -1.54
N ASP A 108 20.15 -3.85 -0.43
CA ASP A 108 19.23 -4.67 0.38
C ASP A 108 17.94 -4.97 -0.38
N PHE A 109 17.38 -3.97 -1.09
CA PHE A 109 16.20 -4.18 -1.92
C PHE A 109 16.46 -5.21 -3.02
N VAL A 110 17.62 -5.13 -3.68
CA VAL A 110 18.05 -6.11 -4.69
C VAL A 110 18.14 -7.51 -4.09
N ARG A 111 18.84 -7.68 -2.97
CA ARG A 111 18.98 -8.98 -2.27
C ARG A 111 17.62 -9.58 -1.89
N VAL A 112 16.68 -8.79 -1.40
CA VAL A 112 15.35 -9.30 -1.05
C VAL A 112 14.58 -9.73 -2.29
N VAL A 113 14.62 -8.95 -3.37
CA VAL A 113 13.95 -9.29 -4.64
C VAL A 113 14.53 -10.58 -5.24
N GLU A 114 15.83 -10.72 -5.26
CA GLU A 114 16.50 -11.96 -5.72
C GLU A 114 16.14 -13.16 -4.84
N GLY A 115 16.16 -12.99 -3.51
CA GLY A 115 15.77 -14.04 -2.57
C GLY A 115 14.32 -14.51 -2.67
N LEU A 116 13.43 -13.64 -3.17
CA LEU A 116 12.02 -13.94 -3.42
C LEU A 116 11.71 -14.33 -4.89
N SER A 117 12.71 -14.38 -5.78
CA SER A 117 12.51 -14.56 -7.23
C SER A 117 11.87 -15.90 -7.65
N PHE A 118 12.00 -16.93 -6.83
CA PHE A 118 11.42 -18.26 -7.08
C PHE A 118 9.94 -18.36 -6.66
N GLN A 119 9.45 -17.44 -5.85
CA GLN A 119 8.05 -17.37 -5.41
C GLN A 119 7.25 -16.57 -6.43
N LYS A 120 6.36 -17.12 -7.13
CA LYS A 120 5.58 -16.53 -8.25
C LYS A 120 4.72 -15.33 -7.80
N PHE A 121 5.37 -14.27 -7.28
CA PHE A 121 4.72 -12.98 -7.04
C PHE A 121 4.27 -12.34 -8.37
N SER A 122 3.21 -11.55 -8.32
CA SER A 122 2.67 -10.83 -9.48
C SER A 122 3.32 -9.46 -9.67
N ALA A 123 3.81 -8.83 -8.59
CA ALA A 123 4.50 -7.54 -8.60
C ALA A 123 5.39 -7.38 -7.36
N ILE A 124 6.26 -6.37 -7.41
CA ILE A 124 7.09 -5.93 -6.28
C ILE A 124 6.62 -4.54 -5.82
N GLU A 125 6.28 -4.36 -4.54
CA GLU A 125 6.06 -3.05 -3.93
C GLU A 125 7.31 -2.61 -3.16
N ILE A 126 7.78 -1.37 -3.38
CA ILE A 126 8.94 -0.76 -2.73
C ILE A 126 8.47 0.42 -1.86
N PRO A 127 8.27 0.24 -0.54
CA PRO A 127 7.92 1.34 0.36
C PRO A 127 9.15 2.21 0.68
N LEU A 128 9.23 3.41 0.10
CA LEU A 128 10.29 4.40 0.36
C LEU A 128 9.85 5.49 1.36
N SER A 129 8.91 5.17 2.23
CA SER A 129 8.06 6.16 2.86
C SER A 129 7.90 6.04 4.37
N CYS A 130 8.71 5.24 5.08
CA CYS A 130 8.58 5.11 6.53
C CYS A 130 9.03 6.40 7.25
N PRO A 131 8.14 7.10 7.99
CA PRO A 131 8.50 8.36 8.62
C PRO A 131 9.13 8.23 10.02
N HIS A 132 9.17 7.03 10.61
CA HIS A 132 9.48 6.86 12.02
C HIS A 132 10.42 5.68 12.36
N THR A 133 10.89 4.93 11.37
CA THR A 133 11.84 3.82 11.63
C THR A 133 13.26 4.24 11.22
N PRO A 134 14.20 4.40 12.17
CA PRO A 134 15.59 4.74 11.86
C PRO A 134 16.22 3.78 10.84
N GLY A 135 16.96 4.31 9.90
CA GLY A 135 17.61 3.56 8.83
C GLY A 135 16.68 3.16 7.66
N PHE A 136 15.38 3.50 7.69
CA PHE A 136 14.41 3.16 6.64
C PHE A 136 13.61 4.38 6.18
N GLY A 137 13.16 4.35 4.93
CA GLY A 137 12.26 5.35 4.37
C GLY A 137 12.80 6.77 4.49
N LEU A 138 11.96 7.69 4.96
CA LEU A 138 12.32 9.11 5.06
C LEU A 138 13.49 9.37 6.01
N LEU A 139 13.59 8.61 7.12
CA LEU A 139 14.70 8.76 8.07
C LEU A 139 16.04 8.26 7.53
N ALA A 140 16.03 7.47 6.45
CA ALA A 140 17.23 7.06 5.72
C ALA A 140 17.48 7.91 4.46
N GLY A 141 16.72 8.99 4.25
CA GLY A 141 16.82 9.84 3.05
C GLY A 141 16.23 9.21 1.78
N GLN A 142 15.49 8.11 1.90
CA GLN A 142 14.89 7.40 0.74
C GLN A 142 13.73 8.18 0.09
N GLY A 143 13.24 9.24 0.74
CA GLY A 143 12.21 10.13 0.21
C GLY A 143 12.74 11.26 -0.67
N THR A 144 13.94 11.18 -1.24
CA THR A 144 14.46 12.13 -2.21
C THR A 144 14.30 11.60 -3.64
N PRO A 145 14.20 12.48 -4.67
CA PRO A 145 14.13 12.04 -6.07
C PRO A 145 15.30 11.13 -6.46
N GLN A 146 16.52 11.50 -6.05
CA GLN A 146 17.73 10.73 -6.38
C GLN A 146 17.73 9.34 -5.74
N ALA A 147 17.44 9.23 -4.45
CA ALA A 147 17.40 7.94 -3.77
C ALA A 147 16.27 7.04 -4.33
N THR A 148 15.11 7.64 -4.63
CA THR A 148 13.99 6.92 -5.27
C THR A 148 14.40 6.38 -6.64
N PHE A 149 15.05 7.21 -7.46
CA PHE A 149 15.56 6.78 -8.77
C PHE A 149 16.59 5.64 -8.64
N ASP A 150 17.56 5.79 -7.76
CA ASP A 150 18.66 4.83 -7.58
C ASP A 150 18.14 3.45 -7.10
N ILE A 151 17.23 3.44 -6.11
CA ILE A 151 16.65 2.20 -5.57
C ILE A 151 15.76 1.54 -6.64
N THR A 152 14.86 2.30 -7.27
CA THR A 152 13.96 1.76 -8.30
C THR A 152 14.73 1.20 -9.48
N SER A 153 15.73 1.94 -10.01
CA SER A 153 16.60 1.48 -11.10
C SER A 153 17.39 0.22 -10.73
N ALA A 154 17.88 0.12 -9.49
CA ALA A 154 18.61 -1.06 -9.04
C ALA A 154 17.69 -2.30 -9.00
N VAL A 155 16.48 -2.16 -8.48
CA VAL A 155 15.48 -3.24 -8.48
C VAL A 155 15.03 -3.59 -9.89
N ARG A 156 14.83 -2.60 -10.78
CA ARG A 156 14.44 -2.85 -12.18
C ARG A 156 15.43 -3.73 -12.94
N LYS A 157 16.72 -3.65 -12.61
CA LYS A 157 17.78 -4.46 -13.26
C LYS A 157 17.69 -5.96 -12.94
N VAL A 158 17.09 -6.32 -11.80
CA VAL A 158 17.07 -7.71 -11.30
C VAL A 158 15.69 -8.38 -11.39
N THR A 159 14.65 -7.65 -11.81
CA THR A 159 13.32 -8.25 -12.00
C THR A 159 12.63 -7.74 -13.26
N LYS A 160 11.78 -8.58 -13.86
CA LYS A 160 10.85 -8.21 -14.93
C LYS A 160 9.42 -8.00 -14.40
N LEU A 161 9.16 -8.29 -13.14
CA LEU A 161 7.85 -8.07 -12.52
C LEU A 161 7.52 -6.58 -12.48
N PRO A 162 6.26 -6.19 -12.54
CA PRO A 162 5.84 -4.82 -12.27
C PRO A 162 6.36 -4.32 -10.93
N ILE A 163 6.87 -3.08 -10.91
CA ILE A 163 7.40 -2.41 -9.71
C ILE A 163 6.43 -1.30 -9.31
N PHE A 164 5.92 -1.36 -8.09
CA PHE A 164 5.06 -0.36 -7.46
C PHE A 164 5.86 0.40 -6.41
N VAL A 165 6.08 1.69 -6.59
CA VAL A 165 6.82 2.50 -5.61
C VAL A 165 5.82 3.18 -4.68
N LYS A 166 5.91 2.88 -3.37
CA LYS A 166 5.00 3.42 -2.36
C LYS A 166 5.58 4.65 -1.68
N LEU A 167 4.85 5.75 -1.78
CA LEU A 167 5.28 7.08 -1.37
C LEU A 167 4.66 7.52 -0.04
N SER A 168 5.30 8.48 0.61
CA SER A 168 4.85 9.12 1.84
C SER A 168 4.06 10.39 1.56
N PRO A 169 2.99 10.68 2.31
CA PRO A 169 2.34 11.99 2.26
C PRO A 169 3.14 13.09 2.98
N ASN A 170 4.22 12.73 3.69
CA ASN A 170 5.06 13.67 4.45
C ASN A 170 6.08 14.42 3.59
N ILE A 171 6.08 14.20 2.29
CA ILE A 171 7.01 14.83 1.36
C ILE A 171 6.30 15.99 0.68
N PRO A 172 6.79 17.25 0.78
CA PRO A 172 6.17 18.41 0.15
C PRO A 172 6.04 18.25 -1.38
N GLU A 173 7.00 17.59 -2.00
CA GLU A 173 7.15 17.46 -3.46
C GLU A 173 6.90 16.03 -3.94
N ILE A 174 5.77 15.42 -3.51
CA ILE A 174 5.44 14.02 -3.83
C ILE A 174 5.45 13.74 -5.34
N CYS A 175 5.06 14.72 -6.16
CA CYS A 175 5.06 14.60 -7.63
C CYS A 175 6.48 14.45 -8.21
N MET A 176 7.47 15.14 -7.67
CA MET A 176 8.87 15.00 -8.10
C MET A 176 9.43 13.60 -7.76
N ILE A 177 9.08 13.09 -6.58
CA ILE A 177 9.47 11.74 -6.17
C ILE A 177 8.82 10.68 -7.07
N ALA A 178 7.52 10.84 -7.36
CA ALA A 178 6.80 9.94 -8.25
C ALA A 178 7.38 9.96 -9.67
N LYS A 179 7.74 11.14 -10.16
CA LYS A 179 8.38 11.29 -11.48
C LYS A 179 9.75 10.60 -11.52
N ALA A 180 10.56 10.73 -10.48
CA ALA A 180 11.83 10.02 -10.37
C ALA A 180 11.64 8.49 -10.36
N ALA A 181 10.59 7.99 -9.70
CA ALA A 181 10.25 6.57 -9.72
C ALA A 181 9.84 6.10 -11.12
N GLU A 182 8.98 6.87 -11.82
CA GLU A 182 8.55 6.61 -13.19
C GLU A 182 9.76 6.57 -14.15
N ASP A 183 10.63 7.59 -14.08
CA ASP A 183 11.84 7.69 -14.91
C ASP A 183 12.84 6.57 -14.65
N ALA A 184 12.83 5.98 -13.45
CA ALA A 184 13.64 4.83 -13.05
C ALA A 184 13.05 3.47 -13.44
N GLY A 185 11.85 3.45 -14.06
CA GLY A 185 11.20 2.22 -14.52
C GLY A 185 10.21 1.61 -13.54
N ALA A 186 9.62 2.40 -12.62
CA ALA A 186 8.43 1.98 -11.89
C ALA A 186 7.25 1.83 -12.85
N ASP A 187 6.41 0.82 -12.62
CA ASP A 187 5.21 0.55 -13.41
C ASP A 187 3.95 1.18 -12.78
N ALA A 188 3.94 1.42 -11.47
CA ALA A 188 2.87 2.13 -10.77
C ALA A 188 3.39 2.86 -9.54
N ILE A 189 2.61 3.83 -9.06
CA ILE A 189 2.82 4.50 -7.77
C ILE A 189 1.75 4.05 -6.79
N THR A 190 2.14 3.65 -5.56
CA THR A 190 1.23 3.47 -4.44
C THR A 190 1.24 4.75 -3.58
N ALA A 191 0.13 5.44 -3.51
CA ALA A 191 -0.04 6.68 -2.76
C ALA A 191 -1.26 6.59 -1.83
N VAL A 192 -1.07 6.63 -0.52
CA VAL A 192 0.12 6.97 0.25
C VAL A 192 0.36 5.99 1.41
N ASN A 193 1.53 6.07 2.05
CA ASN A 193 1.78 5.41 3.33
C ASN A 193 1.17 6.24 4.48
N SER A 194 1.36 5.83 5.74
CA SER A 194 0.93 6.57 6.93
C SER A 194 1.55 7.97 7.00
N MET A 195 0.78 8.93 7.54
CA MET A 195 1.23 10.30 7.78
C MET A 195 1.81 10.45 9.18
N GLY A 196 2.75 11.33 9.36
CA GLY A 196 3.31 11.66 10.67
C GLY A 196 4.82 11.88 10.66
N PRO A 197 5.45 11.83 11.81
CA PRO A 197 5.00 11.15 13.03
C PRO A 197 3.94 11.91 13.84
N GLY A 198 2.90 11.17 14.28
CA GLY A 198 1.91 11.65 15.25
C GLY A 198 2.18 11.10 16.65
N MET A 199 1.49 11.63 17.67
CA MET A 199 1.59 11.19 19.06
C MET A 199 0.24 11.31 19.78
N ILE A 200 -0.06 10.34 20.65
CA ILE A 200 -1.16 10.43 21.59
C ILE A 200 -0.60 10.22 23.00
N ILE A 201 -0.99 11.09 23.92
CA ILE A 201 -0.58 11.05 25.34
C ILE A 201 -1.75 10.54 26.17
N ASN A 202 -1.50 9.54 27.02
CA ASN A 202 -2.42 9.18 28.09
C ASN A 202 -2.29 10.22 29.19
N ILE A 203 -3.36 10.98 29.44
CA ILE A 203 -3.34 12.14 30.36
C ILE A 203 -3.25 11.71 31.81
N GLU A 204 -3.76 10.54 32.17
CA GLU A 204 -3.72 10.01 33.53
C GLU A 204 -2.30 9.57 33.91
N SER A 205 -1.62 8.85 32.99
CA SER A 205 -0.22 8.43 33.21
C SER A 205 0.81 9.48 32.81
N GLN A 206 0.39 10.56 32.12
CA GLN A 206 1.24 11.63 31.61
C GLN A 206 2.38 11.12 30.69
N LYS A 207 2.08 10.09 29.87
CA LYS A 207 3.06 9.42 28.99
C LYS A 207 2.50 9.19 27.59
N PRO A 208 3.36 9.20 26.55
CA PRO A 208 2.98 8.69 25.22
C PRO A 208 2.47 7.25 25.33
N ILE A 209 1.38 6.93 24.62
CA ILE A 209 0.79 5.59 24.66
C ILE A 209 1.65 4.58 23.91
N LEU A 210 2.15 4.92 22.71
CA LEU A 210 3.05 4.03 21.98
C LEU A 210 4.41 3.91 22.69
N SER A 211 4.97 2.72 22.74
CA SER A 211 6.30 2.49 23.32
C SER A 211 7.41 3.25 22.59
N PHE A 212 7.29 3.42 21.27
CA PHE A 212 8.18 4.25 20.46
C PHE A 212 7.87 5.74 20.55
N LYS A 213 6.89 6.15 21.38
CA LYS A 213 6.38 7.49 21.62
C LYS A 213 5.58 8.07 20.46
N ALA A 214 6.06 8.00 19.23
CA ALA A 214 5.43 8.53 18.03
C ALA A 214 5.19 7.42 16.99
N GLY A 215 4.26 7.64 16.07
CA GLY A 215 3.93 6.67 15.02
C GLY A 215 3.24 7.30 13.82
N GLY A 216 2.96 6.49 12.81
CA GLY A 216 2.22 6.91 11.63
C GLY A 216 0.71 6.90 11.86
N VAL A 217 0.03 7.96 11.44
CA VAL A 217 -1.42 8.11 11.44
C VAL A 217 -2.01 7.47 10.20
N THR A 218 -3.06 6.66 10.37
CA THR A 218 -3.83 6.00 9.30
C THR A 218 -5.33 6.07 9.59
N GLY A 219 -6.15 5.61 8.67
CA GLY A 219 -7.62 5.64 8.79
C GLY A 219 -8.22 6.94 8.25
N ASP A 220 -9.44 7.27 8.68
CA ASP A 220 -10.25 8.35 8.11
C ASP A 220 -9.54 9.72 8.17
N ALA A 221 -8.75 9.97 9.22
CA ALA A 221 -7.95 11.20 9.34
C ALA A 221 -6.96 11.41 8.19
N LEU A 222 -6.47 10.33 7.59
CA LEU A 222 -5.53 10.39 6.47
C LEU A 222 -6.22 10.61 5.11
N ARG A 223 -7.49 10.21 4.97
CA ARG A 223 -8.18 10.13 3.67
C ARG A 223 -8.12 11.45 2.86
N PRO A 224 -8.49 12.62 3.38
CA PRO A 224 -8.47 13.85 2.58
C PRO A 224 -7.05 14.22 2.08
N ILE A 225 -6.02 13.85 2.83
CA ILE A 225 -4.63 14.05 2.44
C ILE A 225 -4.24 13.08 1.33
N ALA A 226 -4.62 11.80 1.47
CA ALA A 226 -4.35 10.77 0.47
C ALA A 226 -5.04 11.07 -0.86
N VAL A 227 -6.30 11.49 -0.84
CA VAL A 227 -7.08 11.91 -2.03
C VAL A 227 -6.36 13.07 -2.73
N ARG A 228 -5.91 14.10 -1.99
CA ARG A 228 -5.16 15.22 -2.57
C ARG A 228 -3.84 14.77 -3.20
N CYS A 229 -3.09 13.89 -2.55
CA CYS A 229 -1.86 13.34 -3.13
C CYS A 229 -2.13 12.60 -4.45
N VAL A 230 -3.16 11.73 -4.49
CA VAL A 230 -3.54 11.01 -5.71
C VAL A 230 -3.97 11.98 -6.82
N TYR A 231 -4.76 13.00 -6.47
CA TYR A 231 -5.19 14.04 -7.42
C TYR A 231 -4.01 14.77 -8.06
N ASP A 232 -3.00 15.19 -7.27
CA ASP A 232 -1.82 15.87 -7.79
C ASP A 232 -0.94 14.93 -8.63
N LEU A 233 -0.77 13.68 -8.18
CA LEU A 233 0.00 12.66 -8.89
C LEU A 233 -0.59 12.31 -10.25
N TYR A 234 -1.92 12.23 -10.38
CA TYR A 234 -2.59 11.90 -11.64
C TYR A 234 -2.26 12.88 -12.77
N LYS A 235 -2.01 14.15 -12.43
CA LYS A 235 -1.56 15.18 -13.40
C LYS A 235 -0.06 15.10 -13.69
N ALA A 236 0.74 14.58 -12.76
CA ALA A 236 2.19 14.66 -12.82
C ALA A 236 2.86 13.45 -13.49
N ILE A 237 2.26 12.27 -13.43
CA ILE A 237 2.81 11.01 -13.93
C ILE A 237 1.86 10.34 -14.93
N LYS A 238 2.40 9.40 -15.73
CA LYS A 238 1.62 8.65 -16.73
C LYS A 238 1.32 7.22 -16.32
N ILE A 239 2.05 6.69 -15.33
CA ILE A 239 1.87 5.33 -14.82
C ILE A 239 0.68 5.28 -13.86
N PRO A 240 0.00 4.11 -13.73
CA PRO A 240 -1.15 3.94 -12.84
C PRO A 240 -0.85 4.28 -11.37
N ILE A 241 -1.90 4.67 -10.65
CA ILE A 241 -1.82 4.97 -9.21
C ILE A 241 -2.68 3.98 -8.44
N ILE A 242 -2.12 3.39 -7.37
CA ILE A 242 -2.84 2.64 -6.36
C ILE A 242 -3.10 3.60 -5.20
N GLY A 243 -4.35 4.04 -5.03
CA GLY A 243 -4.73 4.99 -3.99
C GLY A 243 -4.90 4.30 -2.63
N VAL A 244 -4.17 4.75 -1.60
CA VAL A 244 -4.20 4.18 -0.26
C VAL A 244 -4.32 5.27 0.79
N GLY A 245 -5.29 5.15 1.70
CA GLY A 245 -5.47 6.06 2.83
C GLY A 245 -6.94 6.26 3.19
N GLY A 246 -7.38 5.73 4.34
CA GLY A 246 -8.70 5.93 4.91
C GLY A 246 -9.85 5.29 4.14
N ILE A 247 -9.59 4.29 3.29
CA ILE A 247 -10.63 3.61 2.52
C ILE A 247 -11.26 2.53 3.39
N SER A 248 -12.55 2.69 3.69
CA SER A 248 -13.37 1.74 4.45
C SER A 248 -14.76 1.51 3.83
N THR A 249 -15.20 2.37 2.89
CA THR A 249 -16.49 2.27 2.18
C THR A 249 -16.32 2.39 0.67
N GLY A 250 -17.33 1.98 -0.10
CA GLY A 250 -17.36 2.16 -1.55
C GLY A 250 -17.27 3.63 -1.96
N ARG A 251 -17.89 4.54 -1.20
CA ARG A 251 -17.79 5.99 -1.47
C ARG A 251 -16.37 6.50 -1.31
N HIS A 252 -15.62 6.02 -0.29
CA HIS A 252 -14.20 6.38 -0.13
C HIS A 252 -13.34 5.85 -1.27
N ALA A 253 -13.63 4.64 -1.77
CA ALA A 253 -12.95 4.07 -2.92
C ALA A 253 -13.25 4.85 -4.21
N ILE A 254 -14.52 5.20 -4.44
CA ILE A 254 -14.94 6.00 -5.61
C ILE A 254 -14.29 7.39 -5.59
N GLU A 255 -14.27 8.07 -4.45
CA GLU A 255 -13.58 9.35 -4.28
C GLU A 255 -12.08 9.26 -4.69
N MET A 256 -11.40 8.20 -4.24
CA MET A 256 -10.01 7.94 -4.58
C MET A 256 -9.81 7.63 -6.07
N ILE A 257 -10.72 6.87 -6.67
CA ILE A 257 -10.68 6.54 -8.11
C ILE A 257 -10.96 7.79 -8.95
N MET A 258 -11.94 8.61 -8.58
CA MET A 258 -12.20 9.90 -9.25
C MET A 258 -11.03 10.86 -9.15
N ALA A 259 -10.24 10.81 -8.07
CA ALA A 259 -9.01 11.58 -7.93
C ALA A 259 -7.89 11.07 -8.88
N GLY A 260 -8.02 9.87 -9.48
CA GLY A 260 -7.08 9.33 -10.46
C GLY A 260 -6.50 7.96 -10.12
N ALA A 261 -6.91 7.32 -9.02
CA ALA A 261 -6.45 5.99 -8.71
C ALA A 261 -7.06 4.94 -9.66
N SER A 262 -6.22 4.05 -10.19
CA SER A 262 -6.65 2.90 -11.00
C SER A 262 -7.10 1.71 -10.15
N ALA A 263 -6.59 1.60 -8.93
CA ALA A 263 -6.94 0.61 -7.92
C ALA A 263 -6.81 1.24 -6.54
N VAL A 264 -7.38 0.60 -5.51
CA VAL A 264 -7.40 1.13 -4.15
C VAL A 264 -6.88 0.13 -3.12
N GLY A 265 -6.00 0.58 -2.24
CA GLY A 265 -5.44 -0.23 -1.15
C GLY A 265 -6.20 -0.03 0.16
N ILE A 266 -6.63 -1.13 0.78
CA ILE A 266 -7.34 -1.13 2.06
C ILE A 266 -6.43 -1.69 3.15
N GLY A 267 -6.16 -0.88 4.17
CA GLY A 267 -5.42 -1.28 5.37
C GLY A 267 -6.29 -1.18 6.62
N THR A 268 -6.34 -0.02 7.25
CA THR A 268 -7.09 0.26 8.50
C THR A 268 -8.58 -0.08 8.39
N GLY A 269 -9.16 -0.05 7.17
CA GLY A 269 -10.54 -0.46 6.91
C GLY A 269 -10.88 -1.88 7.38
N VAL A 270 -9.89 -2.79 7.40
CA VAL A 270 -10.06 -4.15 7.95
C VAL A 270 -10.39 -4.11 9.45
N TYR A 271 -9.76 -3.22 10.20
CA TYR A 271 -10.06 -3.06 11.61
C TYR A 271 -11.48 -2.54 11.86
N SER A 272 -11.89 -1.50 11.12
CA SER A 272 -13.18 -0.83 11.35
C SER A 272 -14.39 -1.60 10.82
N ARG A 273 -14.22 -2.41 9.75
CA ARG A 273 -15.33 -3.09 9.07
C ARG A 273 -15.21 -4.61 8.96
N GLY A 274 -14.15 -5.20 9.51
CA GLY A 274 -13.86 -6.63 9.42
C GLY A 274 -13.11 -7.02 8.12
N ILE A 275 -12.73 -8.31 8.05
CA ILE A 275 -11.95 -8.83 6.92
C ILE A 275 -12.74 -8.82 5.60
N ASP A 276 -14.05 -8.83 5.65
CA ASP A 276 -14.96 -8.78 4.50
C ASP A 276 -15.19 -7.35 3.95
N VAL A 277 -14.43 -6.37 4.43
CA VAL A 277 -14.46 -4.98 3.93
C VAL A 277 -14.23 -4.91 2.42
N PHE A 278 -13.41 -5.78 1.86
CA PHE A 278 -13.13 -5.81 0.41
C PHE A 278 -14.40 -6.11 -0.39
N ARG A 279 -15.15 -7.14 -0.01
CA ARG A 279 -16.43 -7.49 -0.65
C ARG A 279 -17.45 -6.37 -0.45
N LYS A 280 -17.60 -5.86 0.77
CA LYS A 280 -18.53 -4.75 1.08
C LYS A 280 -18.25 -3.50 0.24
N VAL A 281 -16.97 -3.12 0.11
CA VAL A 281 -16.55 -1.98 -0.71
C VAL A 281 -16.90 -2.22 -2.19
N CYS A 282 -16.68 -3.43 -2.72
CA CYS A 282 -17.02 -3.76 -4.10
C CYS A 282 -18.55 -3.71 -4.34
N GLU A 283 -19.34 -4.24 -3.42
CA GLU A 283 -20.82 -4.18 -3.47
C GLU A 283 -21.30 -2.73 -3.47
N GLU A 284 -20.76 -1.89 -2.57
CA GLU A 284 -21.08 -0.46 -2.49
C GLU A 284 -20.64 0.33 -3.73
N ILE A 285 -19.48 -0.01 -4.34
CA ILE A 285 -19.05 0.58 -5.61
C ILE A 285 -20.03 0.20 -6.71
N SER A 286 -20.37 -1.09 -6.85
CA SER A 286 -21.31 -1.59 -7.87
C SER A 286 -22.67 -0.92 -7.76
N GLN A 287 -23.22 -0.81 -6.55
CA GLN A 287 -24.47 -0.14 -6.31
C GLN A 287 -24.42 1.33 -6.75
N TRP A 288 -23.38 2.07 -6.32
CA TRP A 288 -23.24 3.48 -6.69
C TRP A 288 -23.09 3.68 -8.21
N MET A 289 -22.30 2.84 -8.87
CA MET A 289 -22.13 2.89 -10.33
C MET A 289 -23.44 2.64 -11.06
N GLN A 290 -24.22 1.66 -10.60
CA GLN A 290 -25.54 1.36 -11.17
C GLN A 290 -26.50 2.54 -11.02
N GLU A 291 -26.55 3.16 -9.84
CA GLU A 291 -27.39 4.32 -9.55
C GLU A 291 -27.00 5.57 -10.37
N ASN A 292 -25.73 5.67 -10.78
CA ASN A 292 -25.19 6.82 -11.51
C ASN A 292 -24.89 6.55 -13.00
N GLY A 293 -25.25 5.36 -13.52
CA GLY A 293 -25.17 5.06 -14.95
C GLY A 293 -23.76 4.76 -15.47
N PHE A 294 -22.84 4.34 -14.60
CA PHE A 294 -21.49 3.89 -14.99
C PHE A 294 -21.47 2.36 -15.13
N ASP A 295 -20.70 1.84 -16.09
CA ASP A 295 -20.59 0.41 -16.40
C ASP A 295 -19.23 -0.20 -16.04
N SER A 296 -18.19 0.60 -15.84
CA SER A 296 -16.83 0.14 -15.59
C SER A 296 -16.04 1.08 -14.69
N ILE A 297 -15.11 0.54 -13.90
CA ILE A 297 -14.19 1.34 -13.06
C ILE A 297 -13.41 2.34 -13.91
N LYS A 298 -13.02 1.95 -15.13
CA LYS A 298 -12.26 2.80 -16.03
C LYS A 298 -12.99 4.11 -16.37
N SER A 299 -14.31 4.11 -16.41
CA SER A 299 -15.10 5.30 -16.77
C SER A 299 -15.12 6.38 -15.68
N ILE A 300 -14.73 6.03 -14.43
CA ILE A 300 -14.67 6.99 -13.31
C ILE A 300 -13.25 7.34 -12.87
N VAL A 301 -12.22 6.70 -13.45
CA VAL A 301 -10.83 7.05 -13.13
C VAL A 301 -10.52 8.47 -13.59
N GLY A 302 -10.11 9.32 -12.66
CA GLY A 302 -9.77 10.72 -12.94
C GLY A 302 -10.98 11.63 -13.24
N ALA A 303 -12.19 11.17 -13.01
CA ALA A 303 -13.41 11.96 -13.32
C ALA A 303 -13.55 13.27 -12.52
N ALA A 304 -12.73 13.49 -11.50
CA ALA A 304 -12.65 14.76 -10.79
C ALA A 304 -11.69 15.77 -11.44
N HIS A 305 -11.03 15.41 -12.54
CA HIS A 305 -10.18 16.31 -13.33
C HIS A 305 -10.96 16.80 -14.54
N ASP A 306 -11.04 18.10 -14.71
CA ASP A 306 -11.65 18.76 -15.86
C ASP A 306 -10.71 18.74 -17.07
#